data_234f10568c9727a6d8c2c3ac64c7eceb
#
_entry.id   234f10568c9727a6d8c2c3ac64c7eceb
#
_cell.length_a   1.000
_cell.length_b   1.000
_cell.length_c   1.000
_cell.angle_alpha   90.00
_cell.angle_beta   90.00
_cell.angle_gamma   90.00
#
_symmetry.space_group_name_H-M   'P 1'
#
loop_
_entity.id
_entity.type
_entity.pdbx_description
1 polymer ?
#
loop_
_entity_poly.entity_id
_entity_poly.type
_entity_poly.pdbx_seq_one_letter_code
_entity_poly.pdbx_strand_id
1 'polypeptide(L)'
;GMTVNSFASVSLNPALVLWSIEKKQPSFNNFLNSNGYAVNVLTKNQNNLCSLFSSPIEDKFKNLKWDLSESGHPIIHDTLAWFDCVKWNYYDGGDHQILVGEVKSHSHVEKEPLLYWNSKIS
;
A
#
# COMPACT_ATOMS: atom_id res chain seq x y z
N GLY A 1 5.47 -6.69 1.53
CA GLY A 1 4.64 -5.53 1.80
C GLY A 1 5.13 -4.72 2.99
N MET A 2 4.61 -3.54 3.11
CA MET A 2 4.97 -2.63 4.21
C MET A 2 3.81 -1.70 4.52
N THR A 3 3.85 -1.11 5.72
CA THR A 3 2.89 -0.10 6.16
C THR A 3 3.40 1.28 5.79
N VAL A 4 2.53 2.10 5.18
CA VAL A 4 2.88 3.47 4.80
C VAL A 4 1.77 4.43 5.23
N ASN A 5 2.10 5.72 5.37
CA ASN A 5 1.15 6.78 5.70
C ASN A 5 1.22 7.95 4.69
N SER A 6 1.97 7.79 3.61
CA SER A 6 2.20 8.83 2.59
C SER A 6 1.29 8.70 1.37
N PHE A 7 0.33 7.76 1.38
CA PHE A 7 -0.57 7.52 0.26
C PHE A 7 -1.45 8.74 -0.01
N ALA A 8 -1.50 9.16 -1.28
CA ALA A 8 -2.30 10.30 -1.72
C ALA A 8 -2.75 10.14 -3.16
N SER A 9 -3.86 10.77 -3.51
CA SER A 9 -4.30 10.87 -4.91
C SER A 9 -3.53 11.98 -5.62
N VAL A 10 -3.29 11.80 -6.92
CA VAL A 10 -2.57 12.74 -7.77
C VAL A 10 -3.47 13.25 -8.88
N SER A 11 -4.21 12.36 -9.54
CA SER A 11 -5.00 12.67 -10.72
C SER A 11 -6.26 11.84 -10.76
N LEU A 12 -7.32 12.36 -11.39
CA LEU A 12 -8.57 11.64 -11.60
C LEU A 12 -8.66 11.03 -13.00
N ASN A 13 -8.02 11.62 -13.99
CA ASN A 13 -8.07 11.14 -15.37
C ASN A 13 -6.73 11.42 -16.08
N PRO A 14 -5.83 10.44 -16.18
CA PRO A 14 -5.96 9.08 -15.63
C PRO A 14 -5.96 9.07 -14.10
N ALA A 15 -6.50 8.01 -13.50
CA ALA A 15 -6.55 7.85 -12.05
C ALA A 15 -5.16 7.48 -11.53
N LEU A 16 -4.49 8.41 -10.89
CA LEU A 16 -3.14 8.24 -10.37
C LEU A 16 -3.11 8.44 -8.86
N VAL A 17 -2.32 7.60 -8.20
CA VAL A 17 -2.04 7.69 -6.77
C VAL A 17 -0.54 7.63 -6.55
N LEU A 18 -0.07 8.07 -5.39
CA LEU A 18 1.34 7.98 -5.03
C LEU A 18 1.53 7.55 -3.58
N TRP A 19 2.69 7.01 -3.31
CA TRP A 19 3.25 6.89 -1.97
C TRP A 19 4.77 6.95 -2.06
N SER A 20 5.44 7.16 -0.93
CA SER A 20 6.88 7.32 -0.88
C SER A 20 7.51 6.24 -0.01
N ILE A 21 8.63 5.69 -0.47
CA ILE A 21 9.38 4.67 0.26
C ILE A 21 10.78 5.19 0.57
N GLU A 22 11.24 4.97 1.81
CA GLU A 22 12.63 5.26 2.16
C GLU A 22 13.56 4.32 1.39
N LYS A 23 14.63 4.87 0.82
CA LYS A 23 15.60 4.09 0.04
C LYS A 23 16.34 3.04 0.87
N LYS A 24 16.41 3.22 2.19
CA LYS A 24 17.04 2.27 3.12
C LYS A 24 16.14 1.12 3.56
N GLN A 25 14.86 1.10 3.18
CA GLN A 25 13.95 0.02 3.53
C GLN A 25 14.39 -1.31 2.90
N PRO A 26 14.28 -2.45 3.62
CA PRO A 26 14.68 -3.75 3.07
C PRO A 26 13.93 -4.12 1.79
N SER A 27 12.67 -3.69 1.65
CA SER A 27 11.83 -3.99 0.48
C SER A 27 11.97 -2.98 -0.66
N PHE A 28 12.84 -1.97 -0.53
CA PHE A 28 12.98 -0.90 -1.52
C PHE A 28 13.20 -1.42 -2.93
N ASN A 29 14.18 -2.31 -3.11
CA ASN A 29 14.50 -2.84 -4.44
C ASN A 29 13.35 -3.66 -5.03
N ASN A 30 12.59 -4.38 -4.19
CA ASN A 30 11.45 -5.15 -4.64
C ASN A 30 10.37 -4.25 -5.22
N PHE A 31 10.05 -3.14 -4.56
CA PHE A 31 9.08 -2.18 -5.07
C PHE A 31 9.60 -1.44 -6.30
N LEU A 32 10.87 -1.02 -6.28
CA LEU A 32 11.47 -0.28 -7.39
C LEU A 32 11.45 -1.09 -8.68
N ASN A 33 11.69 -2.39 -8.59
CA ASN A 33 11.79 -3.29 -9.75
C ASN A 33 10.45 -3.92 -10.14
N SER A 34 9.38 -3.71 -9.35
CA SER A 34 8.07 -4.23 -9.71
C SER A 34 7.39 -3.33 -10.74
N ASN A 35 6.43 -3.90 -11.48
CA ASN A 35 5.64 -3.15 -12.45
C ASN A 35 4.38 -2.53 -11.83
N GLY A 36 4.27 -2.52 -10.52
CA GLY A 36 3.15 -1.94 -9.81
C GLY A 36 3.05 -2.41 -8.38
N TYR A 37 1.91 -2.15 -7.76
CA TYR A 37 1.64 -2.48 -6.37
C TYR A 37 0.16 -2.47 -6.08
N ALA A 38 -0.25 -3.06 -4.95
CA ALA A 38 -1.58 -2.87 -4.40
C ALA A 38 -1.51 -2.03 -3.13
N VAL A 39 -2.44 -1.10 -3.00
CA VAL A 39 -2.64 -0.35 -1.75
C VAL A 39 -3.86 -0.92 -1.06
N ASN A 40 -3.70 -1.36 0.19
CA ASN A 40 -4.76 -1.89 1.02
C ASN A 40 -4.99 -0.94 2.19
N VAL A 41 -6.16 -0.31 2.24
CA VAL A 41 -6.51 0.65 3.28
C VAL A 41 -7.19 -0.11 4.41
N LEU A 42 -6.57 -0.13 5.58
CA LEU A 42 -7.01 -0.94 6.71
C LEU A 42 -8.22 -0.33 7.41
N THR A 43 -9.07 -1.21 7.95
CA THR A 43 -10.15 -0.82 8.87
C THR A 43 -9.62 -0.69 10.29
N LYS A 44 -10.42 -0.06 11.16
CA LYS A 44 -10.11 0.10 12.59
C LYS A 44 -9.81 -1.24 13.27
N ASN A 45 -10.45 -2.33 12.84
CA ASN A 45 -10.26 -3.66 13.42
C ASN A 45 -9.01 -4.38 12.91
N GLN A 46 -8.25 -3.78 12.01
CA GLN A 46 -7.06 -4.37 11.38
C GLN A 46 -5.75 -3.72 11.84
N ASN A 47 -5.71 -3.13 13.03
CA ASN A 47 -4.50 -2.49 13.55
C ASN A 47 -3.35 -3.50 13.72
N ASN A 48 -3.65 -4.78 13.97
CA ASN A 48 -2.66 -5.84 14.03
C ASN A 48 -1.93 -6.02 12.68
N LEU A 49 -2.60 -5.79 11.55
CA LEU A 49 -1.97 -5.86 10.23
C LEU A 49 -1.02 -4.68 10.01
N CYS A 50 -1.38 -3.49 10.49
CA CYS A 50 -0.48 -2.34 10.45
C CYS A 50 0.85 -2.67 11.16
N SER A 51 0.78 -3.23 12.35
CA SER A 51 1.96 -3.64 13.12
C SER A 51 2.73 -4.77 12.43
N LEU A 52 2.03 -5.77 11.88
CA LEU A 52 2.63 -6.89 11.16
C LEU A 52 3.47 -6.40 9.97
N PHE A 53 2.89 -5.53 9.12
CA PHE A 53 3.57 -5.03 7.93
C PHE A 53 4.65 -3.99 8.24
N SER A 54 4.66 -3.44 9.46
CA SER A 54 5.75 -2.58 9.96
C SER A 54 6.86 -3.37 10.65
N SER A 55 6.69 -4.67 10.84
CA SER A 55 7.63 -5.53 11.54
C SER A 55 8.69 -6.14 10.61
N PRO A 56 9.80 -6.69 11.14
CA PRO A 56 10.82 -7.35 10.31
C PRO A 56 10.50 -8.80 9.94
N ILE A 57 9.29 -9.30 10.21
CA ILE A 57 8.89 -10.67 9.88
C ILE A 57 8.90 -10.86 8.36
N GLU A 58 9.55 -11.92 7.86
CA GLU A 58 9.72 -12.16 6.43
C GLU A 58 8.42 -12.56 5.75
N ASP A 59 7.70 -13.56 6.26
CA ASP A 59 6.45 -14.03 5.67
C ASP A 59 5.24 -13.40 6.36
N LYS A 60 4.87 -12.20 5.90
CA LYS A 60 3.76 -11.45 6.45
C LYS A 60 2.39 -11.96 6.02
N PHE A 61 2.33 -12.77 4.97
CA PHE A 61 1.08 -13.29 4.41
C PHE A 61 0.70 -14.67 4.90
N LYS A 62 1.53 -15.31 5.72
CA LYS A 62 1.36 -16.72 6.14
C LYS A 62 0.00 -17.03 6.74
N ASN A 63 -0.53 -16.14 7.57
CA ASN A 63 -1.81 -16.33 8.27
C ASN A 63 -2.89 -15.33 7.83
N LEU A 64 -2.69 -14.67 6.70
CA LEU A 64 -3.64 -13.70 6.16
C LEU A 64 -4.54 -14.34 5.11
N LYS A 65 -5.78 -13.86 5.06
CA LYS A 65 -6.67 -14.13 3.92
C LYS A 65 -6.45 -13.03 2.88
N TRP A 66 -6.01 -13.44 1.70
CA TRP A 66 -5.71 -12.52 0.61
C TRP A 66 -5.90 -13.19 -0.74
N ASP A 67 -6.08 -12.38 -1.77
CA ASP A 67 -6.18 -12.82 -3.16
C ASP A 67 -5.19 -12.04 -4.01
N LEU A 68 -4.92 -12.53 -5.22
CA LEU A 68 -4.19 -11.77 -6.23
C LEU A 68 -5.17 -10.92 -7.04
N SER A 69 -4.79 -9.66 -7.29
CA SER A 69 -5.49 -8.81 -8.24
C SER A 69 -5.25 -9.28 -9.68
N GLU A 70 -5.95 -8.67 -10.64
CA GLU A 70 -5.73 -8.93 -12.06
C GLU A 70 -4.29 -8.64 -12.49
N SER A 71 -3.65 -7.64 -11.87
CA SER A 71 -2.25 -7.28 -12.14
C SER A 71 -1.24 -8.13 -11.35
N GLY A 72 -1.70 -9.06 -10.53
CA GLY A 72 -0.83 -9.97 -9.77
C GLY A 72 -0.35 -9.43 -8.44
N HIS A 73 -1.04 -8.46 -7.85
CA HIS A 73 -0.69 -7.85 -6.57
C HIS A 73 -1.60 -8.34 -5.44
N PRO A 74 -1.11 -8.40 -4.18
CA PRO A 74 -1.90 -8.95 -3.09
C PRO A 74 -3.01 -8.00 -2.63
N ILE A 75 -4.23 -8.51 -2.55
CA ILE A 75 -5.40 -7.83 -2.01
C ILE A 75 -5.78 -8.53 -0.71
N ILE A 76 -5.67 -7.83 0.41
CA ILE A 76 -6.01 -8.36 1.72
C ILE A 76 -7.52 -8.33 1.91
N HIS A 77 -8.09 -9.41 2.46
CA HIS A 77 -9.53 -9.49 2.73
C HIS A 77 -9.95 -8.50 3.82
N ASP A 78 -11.20 -8.05 3.73
CA ASP A 78 -11.89 -7.25 4.74
C ASP A 78 -11.29 -5.86 4.97
N THR A 79 -10.51 -5.33 4.04
CA THR A 79 -10.02 -3.95 4.11
C THR A 79 -11.12 -2.95 3.82
N LEU A 80 -10.89 -1.69 4.21
CA LEU A 80 -11.79 -0.57 3.89
C LEU A 80 -11.84 -0.33 2.38
N ALA A 81 -10.67 -0.37 1.75
CA ALA A 81 -10.53 -0.16 0.32
C ALA A 81 -9.23 -0.80 -0.16
N TRP A 82 -9.19 -1.10 -1.45
CA TRP A 82 -7.94 -1.50 -2.09
C TRP A 82 -7.85 -0.88 -3.49
N PHE A 83 -6.63 -0.65 -3.91
CA PHE A 83 -6.32 -0.10 -5.23
C PHE A 83 -5.25 -0.96 -5.87
N ASP A 84 -5.55 -1.54 -7.02
CA ASP A 84 -4.59 -2.30 -7.83
C ASP A 84 -3.97 -1.37 -8.85
N CYS A 85 -2.66 -1.13 -8.73
CA CYS A 85 -1.97 -0.11 -9.48
C CYS A 85 -0.84 -0.70 -10.31
N VAL A 86 -0.69 -0.20 -11.54
CA VAL A 86 0.49 -0.45 -12.36
C VAL A 86 1.39 0.77 -12.34
N LYS A 87 2.70 0.57 -12.52
CA LYS A 87 3.68 1.65 -12.52
C LYS A 87 3.31 2.69 -13.56
N TRP A 88 3.13 3.93 -13.12
CA TRP A 88 3.03 5.08 -14.00
C TRP A 88 4.40 5.69 -14.21
N ASN A 89 5.01 6.16 -13.13
CA ASN A 89 6.39 6.62 -13.12
C ASN A 89 6.88 6.72 -11.67
N TYR A 90 8.16 6.47 -11.46
CA TYR A 90 8.79 6.57 -10.15
C TYR A 90 9.81 7.69 -10.18
N TYR A 91 9.78 8.56 -9.16
CA TYR A 91 10.59 9.78 -9.11
C TYR A 91 11.50 9.78 -7.90
N ASP A 92 12.72 10.31 -8.08
CA ASP A 92 13.62 10.51 -6.96
C ASP A 92 13.07 11.58 -6.00
N GLY A 93 13.10 11.31 -4.71
CA GLY A 93 12.64 12.21 -3.65
C GLY A 93 13.66 12.36 -2.52
N GLY A 94 14.95 12.43 -2.84
CA GLY A 94 16.00 12.56 -1.82
C GLY A 94 16.30 11.21 -1.18
N ASP A 95 16.06 11.08 0.13
CA ASP A 95 16.19 9.79 0.85
C ASP A 95 14.98 8.87 0.64
N HIS A 96 14.02 9.31 -0.15
CA HIS A 96 12.82 8.58 -0.54
C HIS A 96 12.74 8.43 -2.06
N GLN A 97 11.93 7.47 -2.50
CA GLN A 97 11.50 7.34 -3.89
C GLN A 97 9.99 7.52 -3.91
N ILE A 98 9.49 8.30 -4.85
CA ILE A 98 8.05 8.54 -5.02
C ILE A 98 7.51 7.60 -6.08
N LEU A 99 6.55 6.75 -5.69
CA LEU A 99 6.00 5.71 -6.56
C LEU A 99 4.60 6.15 -7.02
N VAL A 100 4.51 6.64 -8.26
CA VAL A 100 3.22 7.00 -8.85
C VAL A 100 2.69 5.81 -9.63
N GLY A 101 1.48 5.39 -9.31
CA GLY A 101 0.81 4.27 -9.97
C GLY A 101 -0.52 4.68 -10.59
N GLU A 102 -0.86 4.03 -11.69
CA GLU A 102 -2.18 4.15 -12.31
C GLU A 102 -3.11 3.09 -11.73
N VAL A 103 -4.26 3.53 -11.21
CA VAL A 103 -5.27 2.62 -10.65
C VAL A 103 -5.97 1.89 -11.79
N LYS A 104 -5.84 0.58 -11.84
CA LYS A 104 -6.50 -0.28 -12.84
C LYS A 104 -7.81 -0.85 -12.33
N SER A 105 -7.89 -1.16 -11.03
CA SER A 105 -9.12 -1.60 -10.37
C SER A 105 -9.08 -1.20 -8.91
N HIS A 106 -10.24 -1.08 -8.30
CA HIS A 106 -10.35 -0.71 -6.90
C HIS A 106 -11.70 -1.17 -6.33
N SER A 107 -11.78 -1.17 -5.01
CA SER A 107 -13.02 -1.43 -4.28
C SER A 107 -12.99 -0.69 -2.95
N HIS A 108 -14.16 -0.40 -2.40
CA HIS A 108 -14.28 0.15 -1.06
C HIS A 108 -15.59 -0.30 -0.42
N VAL A 109 -15.63 -0.25 0.91
CA VAL A 109 -16.81 -0.58 1.72
C VAL A 109 -16.99 0.46 2.82
N GLU A 110 -18.22 0.52 3.36
CA GLU A 110 -18.55 1.43 4.47
C GLU A 110 -18.12 0.78 5.80
N LYS A 111 -16.91 1.11 6.26
CA LYS A 111 -16.34 0.68 7.54
C LYS A 111 -15.53 1.82 8.15
N GLU A 112 -15.25 1.73 9.44
CA GLU A 112 -14.40 2.71 10.10
C GLU A 112 -12.94 2.53 9.66
N PRO A 113 -12.23 3.60 9.23
CA PRO A 113 -10.84 3.51 8.85
C PRO A 113 -9.91 3.38 10.06
N LEU A 114 -8.74 2.79 9.83
CA LEU A 114 -7.64 2.83 10.78
C LEU A 114 -6.90 4.17 10.60
N LEU A 115 -6.83 4.96 11.67
CA LEU A 115 -6.23 6.29 11.63
C LEU A 115 -4.84 6.30 12.24
N TYR A 116 -3.94 7.04 11.60
CA TYR A 116 -2.60 7.35 12.10
C TYR A 116 -2.59 8.84 12.49
N TRP A 117 -2.46 9.10 13.80
CA TRP A 117 -2.52 10.45 14.33
C TRP A 117 -1.45 10.66 15.40
N ASN A 118 -0.67 11.73 15.29
CA ASN A 118 0.43 12.05 16.22
C ASN A 118 1.37 10.85 16.48
N SER A 119 1.74 10.12 15.43
CA SER A 119 2.55 8.92 15.48
C SER A 119 1.92 7.78 16.29
N LYS A 120 0.60 7.82 16.49
CA LYS A 120 -0.15 6.75 17.17
C LYS A 120 -1.24 6.21 16.25
N ILE A 121 -1.51 4.90 16.39
CA ILE A 121 -2.60 4.22 15.68
C ILE A 121 -3.81 4.18 16.60
N SER A 122 -4.96 4.54 16.06
CA SER A 122 -6.22 4.51 16.81
C SER A 122 -7.33 3.79 16.05
#